data_4edc61495f869534252b5817f27e8fa5
#
_entry.id   4edc61495f869534252b5817f27e8fa5
#
_cell.length_a   1.000
_cell.length_b   1.000
_cell.length_c   1.000
_cell.angle_alpha   90.00
_cell.angle_beta   90.00
_cell.angle_gamma   90.00
#
_symmetry.space_group_name_H-M   'P 1'
#
loop_
_entity.id
_entity.type
_entity.pdbx_description
1 polymer ?
#
loop_
_entity_poly.entity_id
_entity_poly.type
_entity_poly.pdbx_seq_one_letter_code
_entity_poly.pdbx_strand_id
1 'polypeptide(L)'
;MKCVNALIAFVLVVSVSAQSSSAESQRQTEKTPIIAVGPDEGVVRWLQPDSAKALGQGALLNIKIDRLSVPYTNIMVATEKLAASGIPVHIHTWEDEVIYVIKGQGFAVINEDQTLVPIQTGSVLYIPLGEWHGLKNNDPKEPMDVLLITTPVKPNGLGDFFQFATVKPGHPPLNLPEEEFLKLVRKYGMEVPKKQ
;
A
#
# COMPACT_ATOMS: atom_id res chain seq x y z
N MET A 1 20.33 -47.51 66.45
CA MET A 1 20.77 -47.49 65.02
C MET A 1 19.65 -46.88 64.16
N LYS A 2 19.80 -45.64 63.77
CA LYS A 2 18.84 -44.94 62.93
C LYS A 2 19.54 -44.65 61.57
N CYS A 3 19.09 -45.30 60.47
CA CYS A 3 19.54 -45.01 59.16
C CYS A 3 18.84 -43.75 58.64
N VAL A 4 19.62 -42.74 58.22
CA VAL A 4 19.17 -41.54 57.59
C VAL A 4 19.36 -41.74 56.10
N ASN A 5 18.24 -41.81 55.36
CA ASN A 5 18.23 -41.80 53.88
C ASN A 5 18.38 -40.37 53.38
N ALA A 6 19.49 -40.10 52.71
CA ALA A 6 19.71 -38.83 52.01
C ALA A 6 19.08 -38.93 50.61
N LEU A 7 18.07 -38.12 50.34
CA LEU A 7 17.45 -37.94 49.05
C LEU A 7 18.29 -36.95 48.24
N ILE A 8 18.94 -37.39 47.18
CA ILE A 8 19.67 -36.53 46.22
C ILE A 8 18.68 -36.07 45.18
N ALA A 9 18.32 -34.79 45.22
CA ALA A 9 17.52 -34.16 44.17
C ALA A 9 18.42 -33.79 42.98
N PHE A 10 18.20 -34.44 41.85
CA PHE A 10 18.80 -34.04 40.56
C PHE A 10 18.04 -32.81 40.04
N VAL A 11 18.68 -31.66 40.00
CA VAL A 11 18.19 -30.48 39.32
C VAL A 11 18.60 -30.58 37.85
N LEU A 12 17.65 -30.85 36.97
CA LEU A 12 17.85 -30.84 35.54
C LEU A 12 17.83 -29.36 35.05
N VAL A 13 18.99 -28.79 34.83
CA VAL A 13 19.11 -27.48 34.18
C VAL A 13 18.89 -27.67 32.65
N VAL A 14 17.68 -27.36 32.19
CA VAL A 14 17.40 -27.27 30.74
C VAL A 14 17.90 -25.91 30.26
N SER A 15 19.07 -25.90 29.61
CA SER A 15 19.55 -24.73 28.89
C SER A 15 18.78 -24.57 27.63
N VAL A 16 17.80 -23.64 27.60
CA VAL A 16 17.16 -23.18 26.37
C VAL A 16 18.14 -22.24 25.66
N SER A 17 18.93 -22.79 24.74
CA SER A 17 19.75 -21.99 23.84
C SER A 17 18.79 -21.33 22.81
N ALA A 18 18.70 -20.01 22.85
CA ALA A 18 17.96 -19.20 21.90
C ALA A 18 18.53 -19.38 20.48
N GLN A 19 17.80 -20.09 19.63
CA GLN A 19 18.06 -20.19 18.20
C GLN A 19 17.35 -19.06 17.44
N SER A 20 17.64 -17.80 17.77
CA SER A 20 17.07 -16.64 17.07
C SER A 20 18.04 -15.94 16.10
N SER A 21 19.27 -16.46 15.93
CA SER A 21 20.29 -15.78 15.11
C SER A 21 20.51 -16.35 13.69
N SER A 22 19.82 -17.44 13.31
CA SER A 22 20.11 -18.10 12.04
C SER A 22 19.34 -17.53 10.83
N ALA A 23 18.18 -16.91 11.01
CA ALA A 23 17.38 -16.37 9.90
C ALA A 23 17.93 -15.02 9.37
N GLU A 24 18.52 -14.23 10.24
CA GLU A 24 19.09 -12.92 9.86
C GLU A 24 20.48 -13.08 9.22
N SER A 25 21.24 -14.08 9.63
CA SER A 25 22.56 -14.40 9.06
C SER A 25 22.48 -15.00 7.65
N GLN A 26 21.41 -15.71 7.31
CA GLN A 26 21.24 -16.28 5.95
C GLN A 26 20.86 -15.24 4.90
N ARG A 27 20.29 -14.08 5.30
CA ARG A 27 19.94 -12.99 4.39
C ARG A 27 21.16 -12.25 3.82
N GLN A 28 22.33 -12.37 4.42
CA GLN A 28 23.54 -11.64 4.02
C GLN A 28 24.40 -12.34 2.96
N THR A 29 24.11 -13.58 2.58
CA THR A 29 24.97 -14.33 1.66
C THR A 29 24.48 -14.38 0.22
N GLU A 30 23.21 -14.16 -0.05
CA GLU A 30 22.71 -14.00 -1.41
C GLU A 30 22.65 -12.53 -1.79
N LYS A 31 23.43 -12.15 -2.80
CA LYS A 31 23.47 -10.79 -3.34
C LYS A 31 22.10 -10.46 -3.94
N THR A 32 21.32 -9.65 -3.25
CA THR A 32 20.03 -9.17 -3.75
C THR A 32 20.26 -8.37 -5.04
N PRO A 33 19.63 -8.74 -6.17
CA PRO A 33 19.86 -8.06 -7.43
C PRO A 33 19.31 -6.63 -7.40
N ILE A 34 19.96 -5.74 -8.12
CA ILE A 34 19.42 -4.43 -8.44
C ILE A 34 18.32 -4.64 -9.48
N ILE A 35 17.13 -4.09 -9.21
CA ILE A 35 15.98 -4.16 -10.12
C ILE A 35 15.83 -2.79 -10.80
N ALA A 36 15.74 -2.80 -12.11
CA ALA A 36 15.39 -1.63 -12.92
C ALA A 36 14.11 -1.94 -13.70
N VAL A 37 13.11 -1.09 -13.58
CA VAL A 37 11.82 -1.23 -14.26
C VAL A 37 11.65 -0.04 -15.20
N GLY A 38 11.54 -0.33 -16.48
CA GLY A 38 11.39 0.69 -17.54
C GLY A 38 10.06 1.45 -17.49
N PRO A 39 9.93 2.54 -18.27
CA PRO A 39 8.73 3.39 -18.25
C PRO A 39 7.46 2.61 -18.62
N ASP A 40 7.53 1.70 -19.59
CA ASP A 40 6.38 0.93 -20.07
C ASP A 40 6.26 -0.46 -19.41
N GLU A 41 7.18 -0.80 -18.51
CA GLU A 41 7.15 -2.05 -17.75
C GLU A 41 6.34 -1.89 -16.47
N GLY A 42 5.84 -3.03 -15.96
CA GLY A 42 5.03 -3.10 -14.75
C GLY A 42 3.68 -3.75 -14.99
N VAL A 43 2.81 -3.69 -13.97
CA VAL A 43 1.47 -4.27 -14.03
C VAL A 43 0.45 -3.14 -14.10
N VAL A 44 -0.14 -2.96 -15.28
CA VAL A 44 -1.14 -1.91 -15.48
C VAL A 44 -2.50 -2.37 -14.96
N ARG A 45 -3.12 -1.51 -14.14
CA ARG A 45 -4.43 -1.70 -13.54
C ARG A 45 -5.29 -0.46 -13.71
N TRP A 46 -6.58 -0.66 -13.63
CA TRP A 46 -7.56 0.42 -13.70
C TRP A 46 -8.32 0.50 -12.38
N LEU A 47 -8.10 1.60 -11.66
CA LEU A 47 -8.94 1.99 -10.54
C LEU A 47 -10.15 2.73 -11.10
N GLN A 48 -11.33 2.22 -10.84
CA GLN A 48 -12.57 2.85 -11.29
C GLN A 48 -13.40 3.31 -10.08
N PRO A 49 -13.23 4.52 -9.60
CA PRO A 49 -14.29 5.16 -8.84
C PRO A 49 -15.49 5.45 -9.76
N ASP A 50 -16.71 5.46 -9.22
CA ASP A 50 -17.93 5.72 -9.99
C ASP A 50 -17.90 7.05 -10.76
N SER A 51 -17.19 8.06 -10.24
CA SER A 51 -16.91 9.33 -10.90
C SER A 51 -16.08 9.20 -12.18
N ALA A 52 -15.24 8.18 -12.30
CA ALA A 52 -14.45 7.94 -13.50
C ALA A 52 -15.29 7.36 -14.66
N LYS A 53 -16.41 6.70 -14.36
CA LYS A 53 -17.36 6.26 -15.38
C LYS A 53 -17.94 7.43 -16.17
N ALA A 54 -18.21 8.54 -15.51
CA ALA A 54 -18.77 9.74 -16.12
C ALA A 54 -17.79 10.43 -17.09
N LEU A 55 -16.49 10.21 -16.92
CA LEU A 55 -15.43 10.84 -17.72
C LEU A 55 -14.78 9.89 -18.73
N GLY A 56 -15.19 8.62 -18.79
CA GLY A 56 -14.58 7.61 -19.66
C GLY A 56 -13.11 7.30 -19.33
N GLN A 57 -12.58 7.83 -18.24
CA GLN A 57 -11.18 7.73 -17.84
C GLN A 57 -11.11 7.47 -16.34
N GLY A 58 -10.86 6.23 -15.97
CA GLY A 58 -10.47 5.89 -14.60
C GLY A 58 -9.02 6.30 -14.32
N ALA A 59 -8.62 6.25 -13.06
CA ALA A 59 -7.21 6.35 -12.71
C ALA A 59 -6.46 5.14 -13.30
N LEU A 60 -5.46 5.41 -14.13
CA LEU A 60 -4.60 4.38 -14.69
C LEU A 60 -3.39 4.23 -13.77
N LEU A 61 -3.28 3.05 -13.18
CA LEU A 61 -2.22 2.69 -12.27
C LEU A 61 -1.22 1.77 -12.98
N ASN A 62 0.07 2.00 -12.80
CA ASN A 62 1.12 1.10 -13.24
C ASN A 62 2.01 0.70 -12.05
N ILE A 63 1.83 -0.51 -11.54
CA ILE A 63 2.59 -1.06 -10.43
C ILE A 63 3.97 -1.45 -10.96
N LYS A 64 5.01 -0.78 -10.47
CA LYS A 64 6.40 -0.97 -10.87
C LYS A 64 7.12 -2.01 -10.02
N ILE A 65 6.92 -1.93 -8.72
CA ILE A 65 7.54 -2.82 -7.72
C ILE A 65 6.48 -3.15 -6.68
N ASP A 66 6.33 -4.43 -6.42
CA ASP A 66 5.52 -4.95 -5.33
C ASP A 66 6.08 -6.29 -4.84
N ARG A 67 5.49 -6.88 -3.81
CA ARG A 67 5.91 -8.16 -3.26
C ARG A 67 5.75 -9.35 -4.21
N LEU A 68 4.95 -9.23 -5.28
CA LEU A 68 4.75 -10.29 -6.26
C LEU A 68 5.84 -10.24 -7.33
N SER A 69 6.25 -9.05 -7.74
CA SER A 69 7.33 -8.83 -8.69
C SER A 69 8.71 -8.94 -8.04
N VAL A 70 8.84 -8.51 -6.78
CA VAL A 70 10.08 -8.49 -6.00
C VAL A 70 9.80 -9.02 -4.59
N PRO A 71 9.82 -10.36 -4.37
CA PRO A 71 9.36 -10.99 -3.12
C PRO A 71 10.04 -10.54 -1.82
N TYR A 72 11.23 -9.96 -1.92
CA TYR A 72 12.01 -9.46 -0.78
C TYR A 72 11.90 -7.94 -0.57
N THR A 73 11.09 -7.25 -1.38
CA THR A 73 10.90 -5.79 -1.20
C THR A 73 10.11 -5.47 0.06
N ASN A 74 10.41 -4.32 0.65
CA ASN A 74 9.64 -3.73 1.74
C ASN A 74 8.85 -2.49 1.30
N ILE A 75 8.88 -2.19 0.01
CA ILE A 75 8.15 -1.07 -0.58
C ILE A 75 7.28 -1.55 -1.75
N MET A 76 6.15 -0.89 -1.95
CA MET A 76 5.44 -0.90 -3.22
C MET A 76 5.70 0.43 -3.92
N VAL A 77 5.90 0.39 -5.22
CA VAL A 77 6.08 1.58 -6.06
C VAL A 77 5.13 1.49 -7.24
N ALA A 78 4.31 2.50 -7.42
CA ALA A 78 3.41 2.61 -8.56
C ALA A 78 3.37 4.03 -9.11
N THR A 79 3.06 4.20 -10.38
CA THR A 79 2.65 5.48 -10.93
C THR A 79 1.14 5.47 -11.16
N GLU A 80 0.51 6.58 -10.91
CA GLU A 80 -0.93 6.74 -11.13
C GLU A 80 -1.20 7.99 -11.95
N LYS A 81 -2.07 7.85 -12.94
CA LYS A 81 -2.56 8.95 -13.76
C LYS A 81 -3.98 9.26 -13.34
N LEU A 82 -4.14 10.38 -12.67
CA LEU A 82 -5.41 10.84 -12.13
C LEU A 82 -6.15 11.71 -13.13
N ALA A 83 -7.34 11.27 -13.52
CA ALA A 83 -8.29 12.12 -14.21
C ALA A 83 -8.85 13.21 -13.28
N ALA A 84 -9.82 14.01 -13.73
CA ALA A 84 -10.36 15.14 -13.00
C ALA A 84 -10.95 14.85 -11.61
N SER A 85 -11.21 13.60 -11.26
CA SER A 85 -11.83 13.24 -9.98
C SER A 85 -10.84 13.08 -8.81
N GLY A 86 -9.64 12.56 -9.08
CA GLY A 86 -8.63 12.29 -8.04
C GLY A 86 -8.84 10.97 -7.27
N ILE A 87 -8.22 10.88 -6.09
CA ILE A 87 -8.31 9.75 -5.16
C ILE A 87 -9.25 10.14 -4.01
N PRO A 88 -10.33 9.37 -3.76
CA PRO A 88 -11.21 9.61 -2.61
C PRO A 88 -10.47 9.59 -1.28
N VAL A 89 -10.99 10.32 -0.29
CA VAL A 89 -10.41 10.33 1.06
C VAL A 89 -10.49 8.95 1.70
N HIS A 90 -9.38 8.50 2.25
CA HIS A 90 -9.23 7.21 2.92
C HIS A 90 -8.05 7.23 3.91
N ILE A 91 -7.89 6.16 4.66
CA ILE A 91 -6.69 5.88 5.46
C ILE A 91 -6.10 4.54 5.09
N HIS A 92 -4.79 4.39 5.28
CA HIS A 92 -4.11 3.10 5.32
C HIS A 92 -3.89 2.69 6.78
N THR A 93 -4.30 1.46 7.12
CA THR A 93 -4.16 0.94 8.49
C THR A 93 -2.87 0.13 8.70
N TRP A 94 -2.08 -0.07 7.64
CA TRP A 94 -0.89 -0.94 7.68
C TRP A 94 0.37 -0.32 7.12
N GLU A 95 0.27 0.78 6.40
CA GLU A 95 1.36 1.32 5.58
C GLU A 95 1.42 2.84 5.70
N ASP A 96 2.63 3.38 5.74
CA ASP A 96 2.87 4.78 5.41
C ASP A 96 2.85 4.96 3.90
N GLU A 97 2.53 6.15 3.43
CA GLU A 97 2.55 6.47 2.02
C GLU A 97 3.36 7.74 1.73
N VAL A 98 4.10 7.71 0.63
CA VAL A 98 4.72 8.89 0.03
C VAL A 98 4.13 9.10 -1.35
N ILE A 99 3.66 10.32 -1.63
CA ILE A 99 3.18 10.72 -2.95
C ILE A 99 4.07 11.83 -3.49
N TYR A 100 4.58 11.65 -4.72
CA TYR A 100 5.32 12.67 -5.45
C TYR A 100 4.54 13.06 -6.71
N VAL A 101 4.28 14.36 -6.89
CA VAL A 101 3.60 14.86 -8.09
C VAL A 101 4.60 14.97 -9.23
N ILE A 102 4.49 14.05 -10.21
CA ILE A 102 5.36 13.99 -11.40
C ILE A 102 4.98 15.11 -12.36
N LYS A 103 3.68 15.30 -12.59
CA LYS A 103 3.14 16.28 -13.54
C LYS A 103 1.75 16.74 -13.09
N GLY A 104 1.43 17.99 -13.41
CA GLY A 104 0.11 18.56 -13.17
C GLY A 104 0.02 19.32 -11.84
N GLN A 105 -1.21 19.65 -11.46
CA GLN A 105 -1.52 20.39 -10.23
C GLN A 105 -2.90 19.98 -9.71
N GLY A 106 -3.12 20.19 -8.41
CA GLY A 106 -4.39 19.85 -7.77
C GLY A 106 -4.34 20.17 -6.29
N PHE A 107 -5.00 19.36 -5.49
CA PHE A 107 -5.02 19.48 -4.04
C PHE A 107 -4.74 18.11 -3.40
N ALA A 108 -3.94 18.12 -2.36
CA ALA A 108 -4.01 17.10 -1.33
C ALA A 108 -5.24 17.38 -0.46
N VAL A 109 -6.04 16.36 -0.20
CA VAL A 109 -7.14 16.40 0.75
C VAL A 109 -6.62 15.77 2.02
N ILE A 110 -6.53 16.51 3.11
CA ILE A 110 -5.94 16.04 4.36
C ILE A 110 -6.94 16.15 5.50
N ASN A 111 -6.77 15.30 6.50
CA ASN A 111 -7.61 15.18 7.67
C ASN A 111 -9.06 14.73 7.37
N GLU A 112 -9.78 14.39 8.41
CA GLU A 112 -11.18 13.98 8.32
C GLU A 112 -12.11 15.12 7.86
N ASP A 113 -11.75 16.38 8.15
CA ASP A 113 -12.47 17.59 7.72
C ASP A 113 -12.23 17.95 6.23
N GLN A 114 -11.42 17.17 5.52
CA GLN A 114 -11.12 17.34 4.11
C GLN A 114 -10.49 18.70 3.76
N THR A 115 -9.60 19.19 4.62
CA THR A 115 -8.82 20.40 4.33
C THR A 115 -8.05 20.24 3.00
N LEU A 116 -8.12 21.25 2.14
CA LEU A 116 -7.45 21.26 0.83
C LEU A 116 -6.10 21.96 0.91
N VAL A 117 -5.04 21.26 0.53
CA VAL A 117 -3.68 21.80 0.43
C VAL A 117 -3.25 21.80 -1.04
N PRO A 118 -2.94 22.97 -1.64
CA PRO A 118 -2.49 23.01 -3.04
C PRO A 118 -1.21 22.22 -3.24
N ILE A 119 -1.18 21.43 -4.32
CA ILE A 119 -0.01 20.65 -4.76
C ILE A 119 0.19 20.82 -6.27
N GLN A 120 1.44 20.70 -6.70
CA GLN A 120 1.82 20.83 -8.10
C GLN A 120 3.04 19.95 -8.40
N THR A 121 3.45 19.90 -9.66
CA THR A 121 4.69 19.23 -10.09
C THR A 121 5.84 19.54 -9.14
N GLY A 122 6.49 18.49 -8.61
CA GLY A 122 7.57 18.57 -7.62
C GLY A 122 7.13 18.53 -6.16
N SER A 123 5.81 18.61 -5.87
CA SER A 123 5.32 18.44 -4.49
C SER A 123 5.52 17.01 -3.99
N VAL A 124 5.87 16.88 -2.71
CA VAL A 124 5.96 15.61 -1.98
C VAL A 124 4.99 15.66 -0.81
N LEU A 125 4.22 14.61 -0.63
CA LEU A 125 3.42 14.37 0.56
C LEU A 125 3.98 13.14 1.28
N TYR A 126 4.08 13.22 2.60
CA TYR A 126 4.28 12.05 3.46
C TYR A 126 3.03 11.88 4.30
N ILE A 127 2.46 10.71 4.23
CA ILE A 127 1.20 10.35 4.89
C ILE A 127 1.52 9.23 5.88
N PRO A 128 1.54 9.53 7.18
CA PRO A 128 1.69 8.50 8.19
C PRO A 128 0.52 7.52 8.18
N LEU A 129 0.79 6.31 8.63
CA LEU A 129 -0.21 5.29 8.94
C LEU A 129 -1.39 5.89 9.73
N GLY A 130 -2.61 5.65 9.25
CA GLY A 130 -3.84 6.04 9.93
C GLY A 130 -4.31 7.48 9.68
N GLU A 131 -3.60 8.25 8.86
CA GLU A 131 -3.98 9.63 8.56
C GLU A 131 -4.93 9.71 7.35
N TRP A 132 -6.01 10.48 7.49
CA TRP A 132 -6.99 10.73 6.43
C TRP A 132 -6.37 11.55 5.31
N HIS A 133 -6.42 11.02 4.10
CA HIS A 133 -5.84 11.66 2.93
C HIS A 133 -6.55 11.28 1.64
N GLY A 134 -6.33 12.09 0.62
CA GLY A 134 -6.79 11.87 -0.73
C GLY A 134 -6.16 12.89 -1.69
N LEU A 135 -6.45 12.77 -2.97
CA LEU A 135 -6.01 13.73 -3.98
C LEU A 135 -7.21 14.22 -4.80
N LYS A 136 -7.16 15.47 -5.19
CA LYS A 136 -8.17 16.08 -6.05
C LYS A 136 -7.49 16.76 -7.23
N ASN A 137 -7.76 16.27 -8.43
CA ASN A 137 -7.42 16.96 -9.67
C ASN A 137 -8.63 17.79 -10.12
N ASN A 138 -8.45 19.09 -10.24
CA ASN A 138 -9.52 20.00 -10.64
C ASN A 138 -9.54 20.32 -12.13
N ASP A 139 -8.51 19.89 -12.88
CA ASP A 139 -8.45 20.16 -14.31
C ASP A 139 -8.98 18.96 -15.11
N PRO A 140 -10.17 19.07 -15.73
CA PRO A 140 -10.71 17.97 -16.52
C PRO A 140 -9.94 17.71 -17.83
N LYS A 141 -9.06 18.61 -18.24
CA LYS A 141 -8.31 18.53 -19.50
C LYS A 141 -6.90 17.98 -19.31
N GLU A 142 -6.31 18.23 -18.14
CA GLU A 142 -4.94 17.82 -17.84
C GLU A 142 -4.92 16.83 -16.67
N PRO A 143 -4.53 15.58 -16.88
CA PRO A 143 -4.38 14.63 -15.79
C PRO A 143 -3.22 15.04 -14.87
N MET A 144 -3.33 14.69 -13.60
CA MET A 144 -2.23 14.77 -12.65
C MET A 144 -1.56 13.38 -12.56
N ASP A 145 -0.26 13.33 -12.84
CA ASP A 145 0.52 12.11 -12.75
C ASP A 145 1.28 12.10 -11.41
N VAL A 146 1.17 11.03 -10.65
CA VAL A 146 1.82 10.89 -9.35
C VAL A 146 2.61 9.59 -9.26
N LEU A 147 3.66 9.60 -8.43
CA LEU A 147 4.36 8.41 -7.95
C LEU A 147 3.88 8.11 -6.54
N LEU A 148 3.47 6.87 -6.31
CA LEU A 148 3.07 6.33 -5.02
C LEU A 148 4.13 5.38 -4.51
N ILE A 149 4.51 5.51 -3.23
CA ILE A 149 5.40 4.59 -2.54
C ILE A 149 4.77 4.26 -1.21
N THR A 150 4.50 2.98 -0.94
CA THR A 150 4.03 2.54 0.39
C THR A 150 5.00 1.61 1.07
N THR A 151 5.03 1.64 2.40
CA THR A 151 5.91 0.84 3.25
C THR A 151 5.31 0.67 4.66
N PRO A 152 5.51 -0.46 5.35
CA PRO A 152 6.05 -1.73 4.85
C PRO A 152 5.05 -2.48 3.98
N VAL A 153 5.52 -3.15 2.93
CA VAL A 153 4.64 -4.02 2.13
C VAL A 153 4.21 -5.23 2.95
N LYS A 154 2.90 -5.47 2.98
CA LYS A 154 2.29 -6.60 3.70
C LYS A 154 1.35 -7.40 2.78
N PRO A 155 1.14 -8.70 3.05
CA PRO A 155 0.02 -9.44 2.47
C PRO A 155 -1.31 -8.72 2.79
N ASN A 156 -2.17 -8.61 1.79
CA ASN A 156 -3.40 -7.82 1.83
C ASN A 156 -3.19 -6.31 2.10
N GLY A 157 -2.03 -5.74 1.76
CA GLY A 157 -1.80 -4.30 1.74
C GLY A 157 -2.22 -3.65 0.43
N LEU A 158 -1.88 -2.37 0.24
CA LEU A 158 -2.27 -1.58 -0.94
C LEU A 158 -1.79 -2.20 -2.26
N GLY A 159 -0.57 -2.76 -2.29
CA GLY A 159 -0.07 -3.44 -3.49
C GLY A 159 -0.96 -4.62 -3.91
N ASP A 160 -1.43 -5.41 -2.96
CA ASP A 160 -2.36 -6.51 -3.23
C ASP A 160 -3.75 -6.00 -3.64
N PHE A 161 -4.22 -4.91 -3.03
CA PHE A 161 -5.45 -4.26 -3.47
C PHE A 161 -5.36 -3.89 -4.95
N PHE A 162 -4.29 -3.25 -5.37
CA PHE A 162 -4.09 -2.90 -6.77
C PHE A 162 -4.02 -4.11 -7.69
N GLN A 163 -3.39 -5.20 -7.25
CA GLN A 163 -3.28 -6.42 -8.05
C GLN A 163 -4.61 -7.19 -8.17
N PHE A 164 -5.37 -7.29 -7.11
CA PHE A 164 -6.48 -8.24 -7.01
C PHE A 164 -7.87 -7.59 -6.93
N ALA A 165 -7.94 -6.32 -6.50
CA ALA A 165 -9.21 -5.60 -6.32
C ALA A 165 -9.47 -4.53 -7.40
N THR A 166 -8.64 -4.47 -8.43
CA THR A 166 -8.80 -3.59 -9.59
C THR A 166 -8.90 -4.40 -10.87
N VAL A 167 -9.24 -3.76 -11.99
CA VAL A 167 -9.41 -4.44 -13.26
C VAL A 167 -8.26 -4.16 -14.22
N LYS A 168 -8.03 -5.07 -15.16
CA LYS A 168 -7.10 -4.84 -16.26
C LYS A 168 -7.73 -3.85 -17.26
N PRO A 169 -6.94 -3.00 -17.93
CA PRO A 169 -7.45 -2.18 -19.03
C PRO A 169 -8.23 -3.00 -20.05
N GLY A 170 -9.37 -2.48 -20.50
CA GLY A 170 -10.25 -3.18 -21.44
C GLY A 170 -11.25 -4.18 -20.83
N HIS A 171 -11.17 -4.46 -19.53
CA HIS A 171 -12.16 -5.28 -18.84
C HIS A 171 -13.30 -4.43 -18.26
N PRO A 172 -14.51 -5.01 -18.09
CA PRO A 172 -15.62 -4.32 -17.45
C PRO A 172 -15.25 -3.90 -16.02
N PRO A 173 -15.78 -2.76 -15.53
CA PRO A 173 -15.60 -2.34 -14.15
C PRO A 173 -16.14 -3.36 -13.15
N LEU A 174 -15.56 -3.38 -11.96
CA LEU A 174 -16.13 -4.09 -10.82
C LEU A 174 -17.39 -3.34 -10.36
N ASN A 175 -18.56 -3.81 -10.79
CA ASN A 175 -19.83 -3.28 -10.31
C ASN A 175 -20.18 -3.93 -8.97
N LEU A 176 -19.47 -3.53 -7.90
CA LEU A 176 -19.77 -4.00 -6.55
C LEU A 176 -20.82 -3.08 -5.90
N PRO A 177 -21.79 -3.64 -5.17
CA PRO A 177 -22.57 -2.86 -4.23
C PRO A 177 -21.66 -2.16 -3.22
N GLU A 178 -22.08 -0.99 -2.72
CA GLU A 178 -21.27 -0.19 -1.78
C GLU A 178 -20.76 -1.01 -0.58
N GLU A 179 -21.62 -1.82 0.02
CA GLU A 179 -21.25 -2.65 1.16
C GLU A 179 -20.14 -3.66 0.83
N GLU A 180 -20.21 -4.27 -0.35
CA GLU A 180 -19.19 -5.21 -0.82
C GLU A 180 -17.87 -4.49 -1.12
N PHE A 181 -17.93 -3.30 -1.70
CA PHE A 181 -16.76 -2.46 -1.91
C PHE A 181 -16.10 -2.06 -0.59
N LEU A 182 -16.88 -1.64 0.41
CA LEU A 182 -16.37 -1.31 1.74
C LEU A 182 -15.74 -2.51 2.46
N LYS A 183 -16.30 -3.72 2.29
CA LYS A 183 -15.67 -4.95 2.79
C LYS A 183 -14.34 -5.22 2.09
N LEU A 184 -14.29 -4.98 0.77
CA LEU A 184 -13.10 -5.18 -0.03
C LEU A 184 -11.97 -4.24 0.39
N VAL A 185 -12.20 -2.95 0.51
CA VAL A 185 -11.17 -1.98 0.93
C VAL A 185 -10.66 -2.28 2.33
N ARG A 186 -11.53 -2.64 3.27
CA ARG A 186 -11.11 -3.03 4.64
C ARG A 186 -10.26 -4.29 4.66
N LYS A 187 -10.56 -5.27 3.80
CA LYS A 187 -9.74 -6.48 3.65
C LYS A 187 -8.29 -6.13 3.32
N TYR A 188 -8.08 -5.05 2.58
CA TYR A 188 -6.77 -4.59 2.15
C TYR A 188 -6.20 -3.45 3.01
N GLY A 189 -6.65 -3.33 4.24
CA GLY A 189 -6.10 -2.38 5.21
C GLY A 189 -6.42 -0.92 4.90
N MET A 190 -7.56 -0.64 4.27
CA MET A 190 -8.02 0.72 4.04
C MET A 190 -9.37 0.96 4.71
N GLU A 191 -9.61 2.19 5.11
CA GLU A 191 -10.92 2.67 5.54
C GLU A 191 -11.30 3.92 4.76
N VAL A 192 -12.60 4.11 4.56
CA VAL A 192 -13.17 5.32 3.96
C VAL A 192 -14.05 6.01 4.98
N PRO A 193 -14.25 7.34 4.90
CA PRO A 193 -15.11 8.07 5.83
C PRO A 193 -16.52 7.47 5.84
N LYS A 194 -17.13 7.41 7.02
CA LYS A 194 -18.55 7.09 7.12
C LYS A 194 -19.33 8.22 6.44
N LYS A 195 -20.27 7.89 5.58
CA LYS A 195 -21.21 8.88 5.05
C LYS A 195 -21.93 9.50 6.24
N GLN A 196 -21.80 10.83 6.38
CA GLN A 196 -22.60 11.62 7.32
C GLN A 196 -24.02 11.76 6.81
#